data_04f32b1ba539151c7904bc807caa2ee2
#
_entry.id   04f32b1ba539151c7904bc807caa2ee2
#
_cell.length_a   1.000
_cell.length_b   1.000
_cell.length_c   1.000
_cell.angle_alpha   90.00
_cell.angle_beta   90.00
_cell.angle_gamma   90.00
#
_symmetry.space_group_name_H-M   'P 1'
#
loop_
_entity.id
_entity.type
_entity.pdbx_description
1 polymer ?
#
loop_
_entity_poly.entity_id
_entity_poly.type
_entity_poly.pdbx_seq_one_letter_code
_entity_poly.pdbx_strand_id
1 'polypeptide(L)'
;MARSTSRQTTKVTHLQKGRPPLEEANARRQERSDELLRACALVLERNGVRRTSMDALAEQLGIPKSVLYRYFGSKDEIVRVILQRILDLWSDLQSKRWRGLSHNLHEVIALARANQSEFLLLARHSAADPELRPFFESLHSSIVSKTDKLLEISSPSLKSDTVIRQLCSQAVAGFLIDAIIWWIENGENNRDDEFFQWARQSLKTLYREWMPDSSWRPT
;
A
#
# COMPACT_ATOMS: atom_id res chain seq x y z
N MET A 1 -48.07 44.84 -54.67
CA MET A 1 -47.11 43.72 -54.47
C MET A 1 -46.17 44.08 -53.35
N ALA A 2 -46.43 43.63 -52.12
CA ALA A 2 -45.57 43.86 -50.93
C ALA A 2 -45.00 42.52 -50.46
N ARG A 3 -43.69 42.37 -50.50
CA ARG A 3 -42.99 41.18 -49.96
C ARG A 3 -42.71 41.37 -48.50
N SER A 4 -43.34 40.55 -47.68
CA SER A 4 -43.07 40.39 -46.27
C SER A 4 -41.83 39.57 -46.04
N THR A 5 -40.80 40.13 -45.39
CA THR A 5 -39.57 39.45 -45.02
C THR A 5 -39.67 39.05 -43.54
N SER A 6 -39.90 37.76 -43.32
CA SER A 6 -39.94 37.18 -41.98
C SER A 6 -38.52 36.98 -41.43
N ARG A 7 -38.13 37.70 -40.39
CA ARG A 7 -36.90 37.49 -39.61
C ARG A 7 -37.12 36.33 -38.67
N GLN A 8 -36.48 35.20 -38.93
CA GLN A 8 -36.34 34.11 -37.96
C GLN A 8 -35.29 34.48 -36.90
N THR A 9 -35.77 34.69 -35.68
CA THR A 9 -34.92 34.89 -34.50
C THR A 9 -34.48 33.55 -33.99
N THR A 10 -33.23 33.17 -34.22
CA THR A 10 -32.60 31.95 -33.66
C THR A 10 -32.39 32.14 -32.15
N LYS A 11 -33.22 31.47 -31.33
CA LYS A 11 -33.06 31.41 -29.89
C LYS A 11 -31.83 30.54 -29.57
N VAL A 12 -30.73 31.16 -29.17
CA VAL A 12 -29.58 30.49 -28.60
C VAL A 12 -29.99 30.02 -27.20
N THR A 13 -30.28 28.71 -27.10
CA THR A 13 -30.52 28.07 -25.81
C THR A 13 -29.19 27.96 -25.07
N HIS A 14 -28.96 28.82 -24.10
CA HIS A 14 -27.89 28.65 -23.12
C HIS A 14 -28.16 27.39 -22.30
N LEU A 15 -27.46 26.30 -22.61
CA LEU A 15 -27.40 25.12 -21.77
C LEU A 15 -26.71 25.55 -20.44
N GLN A 16 -27.57 25.84 -19.44
CA GLN A 16 -27.09 25.90 -18.05
C GLN A 16 -26.55 24.52 -17.71
N LYS A 17 -25.20 24.39 -17.62
CA LYS A 17 -24.58 23.23 -16.98
C LYS A 17 -25.08 23.19 -15.52
N GLY A 18 -26.08 22.37 -15.25
CA GLY A 18 -26.60 22.13 -13.93
C GLY A 18 -25.44 21.67 -13.02
N ARG A 19 -25.49 22.10 -11.76
CA ARG A 19 -24.55 21.65 -10.72
C ARG A 19 -24.63 20.11 -10.67
N PRO A 20 -23.50 19.38 -10.76
CA PRO A 20 -23.56 17.91 -10.73
C PRO A 20 -24.23 17.45 -9.43
N PRO A 21 -24.92 16.29 -9.45
CA PRO A 21 -25.48 15.70 -8.24
C PRO A 21 -24.45 15.63 -7.11
N LEU A 22 -24.90 15.76 -5.87
CA LEU A 22 -24.00 15.83 -4.70
C LEU A 22 -23.08 14.59 -4.62
N GLU A 23 -23.60 13.44 -5.01
CA GLU A 23 -22.85 12.17 -5.07
C GLU A 23 -21.73 12.20 -6.10
N GLU A 24 -22.00 12.71 -7.31
CA GLU A 24 -20.95 12.86 -8.34
C GLU A 24 -19.90 13.90 -7.95
N ALA A 25 -20.30 14.98 -7.28
CA ALA A 25 -19.36 15.98 -6.78
C ALA A 25 -18.45 15.42 -5.69
N ASN A 26 -19.00 14.59 -4.79
CA ASN A 26 -18.24 13.90 -3.74
C ASN A 26 -17.31 12.84 -4.33
N ALA A 27 -17.78 12.04 -5.30
CA ALA A 27 -16.97 11.05 -5.97
C ALA A 27 -15.75 11.68 -6.68
N ARG A 28 -15.95 12.76 -7.43
CA ARG A 28 -14.87 13.51 -8.09
C ARG A 28 -13.88 14.12 -7.09
N ARG A 29 -14.39 14.60 -5.96
CA ARG A 29 -13.52 15.13 -4.89
C ARG A 29 -12.67 14.04 -4.27
N GLN A 30 -13.24 12.85 -4.05
CA GLN A 30 -12.53 11.69 -3.51
C GLN A 30 -11.46 11.21 -4.51
N GLU A 31 -11.81 11.05 -5.78
CA GLU A 31 -10.88 10.68 -6.84
C GLU A 31 -9.68 11.64 -6.92
N ARG A 32 -9.97 12.95 -6.86
CA ARG A 32 -8.92 13.96 -6.84
C ARG A 32 -8.05 13.91 -5.58
N SER A 33 -8.64 13.63 -4.43
CA SER A 33 -7.91 13.41 -3.18
C SER A 33 -6.96 12.22 -3.29
N ASP A 34 -7.44 11.12 -3.87
CA ASP A 34 -6.66 9.89 -4.06
C ASP A 34 -5.48 10.08 -5.02
N GLU A 35 -5.70 10.83 -6.12
CA GLU A 35 -4.62 11.21 -7.05
C GLU A 35 -3.54 12.04 -6.35
N LEU A 36 -3.97 13.04 -5.55
CA LEU A 36 -3.05 13.90 -4.81
C LEU A 36 -2.26 13.11 -3.76
N LEU A 37 -2.89 12.18 -3.06
CA LEU A 37 -2.20 11.31 -2.09
C LEU A 37 -1.13 10.45 -2.75
N ARG A 38 -1.43 9.82 -3.89
CA ARG A 38 -0.43 9.04 -4.65
C ARG A 38 0.74 9.91 -5.09
N ALA A 39 0.45 11.09 -5.61
CA ALA A 39 1.49 12.02 -6.04
C ALA A 39 2.34 12.53 -4.85
N CYS A 40 1.72 12.81 -3.69
CA CYS A 40 2.43 13.15 -2.46
C CYS A 40 3.29 11.97 -1.98
N ALA A 41 2.79 10.74 -2.04
CA ALA A 41 3.53 9.54 -1.62
C ALA A 41 4.82 9.39 -2.42
N LEU A 42 4.75 9.58 -3.75
CA LEU A 42 5.92 9.52 -4.62
C LEU A 42 6.99 10.56 -4.25
N VAL A 43 6.59 11.79 -3.97
CA VAL A 43 7.52 12.86 -3.56
C VAL A 43 8.14 12.59 -2.19
N LEU A 44 7.31 12.16 -1.23
CA LEU A 44 7.75 11.85 0.14
C LEU A 44 8.68 10.65 0.19
N GLU A 45 8.43 9.63 -0.62
CA GLU A 45 9.27 8.43 -0.72
C GLU A 45 10.66 8.80 -1.27
N ARG A 46 10.73 9.57 -2.35
CA ARG A 46 11.99 9.96 -3.00
C ARG A 46 12.83 10.90 -2.16
N ASN A 47 12.21 11.88 -1.55
CA ASN A 47 12.92 12.98 -0.84
C ASN A 47 13.06 12.72 0.67
N GLY A 48 12.29 11.78 1.22
CA GLY A 48 12.17 11.52 2.64
C GLY A 48 11.15 12.43 3.33
N VAL A 49 10.37 11.85 4.23
CA VAL A 49 9.27 12.55 4.94
C VAL A 49 9.75 13.79 5.69
N ARG A 50 10.84 13.67 6.46
CA ARG A 50 11.35 14.78 7.30
C ARG A 50 11.97 15.91 6.49
N ARG A 51 12.52 15.62 5.31
CA ARG A 51 13.17 16.62 4.43
C ARG A 51 12.19 17.37 3.55
N THR A 52 10.95 16.90 3.43
CA THR A 52 9.96 17.48 2.55
C THR A 52 9.03 18.41 3.32
N SER A 53 8.91 19.66 2.88
CA SER A 53 7.93 20.63 3.41
C SER A 53 6.65 20.64 2.56
N MET A 54 5.58 21.32 3.07
CA MET A 54 4.37 21.55 2.27
C MET A 54 4.65 22.41 1.03
N ASP A 55 5.61 23.33 1.11
CA ASP A 55 6.01 24.15 -0.04
C ASP A 55 6.70 23.30 -1.10
N ALA A 56 7.62 22.44 -0.70
CA ALA A 56 8.30 21.51 -1.60
C ALA A 56 7.32 20.51 -2.25
N LEU A 57 6.32 20.02 -1.50
CA LEU A 57 5.24 19.18 -2.07
C LEU A 57 4.46 19.94 -3.14
N ALA A 58 3.99 21.15 -2.83
CA ALA A 58 3.22 21.97 -3.74
C ALA A 58 3.99 22.31 -5.02
N GLU A 59 5.26 22.67 -4.89
CA GLU A 59 6.17 22.97 -5.99
C GLU A 59 6.38 21.76 -6.90
N GLN A 60 6.72 20.60 -6.34
CA GLN A 60 6.96 19.38 -7.12
C GLN A 60 5.69 18.83 -7.79
N LEU A 61 4.53 19.07 -7.20
CA LEU A 61 3.24 18.69 -7.77
C LEU A 61 2.70 19.74 -8.76
N GLY A 62 3.34 20.90 -8.88
CA GLY A 62 2.89 21.98 -9.75
C GLY A 62 1.51 22.55 -9.36
N ILE A 63 1.15 22.52 -8.08
CA ILE A 63 -0.14 22.99 -7.57
C ILE A 63 0.03 24.05 -6.49
N PRO A 64 -0.95 24.96 -6.32
CA PRO A 64 -0.93 25.91 -5.21
C PRO A 64 -0.95 25.19 -3.85
N LYS A 65 -0.12 25.63 -2.90
CA LYS A 65 -0.06 25.12 -1.52
C LYS A 65 -1.44 25.12 -0.82
N SER A 66 -2.28 26.11 -1.12
CA SER A 66 -3.66 26.20 -0.62
C SER A 66 -4.53 25.00 -1.01
N VAL A 67 -4.21 24.32 -2.12
CA VAL A 67 -4.91 23.12 -2.54
C VAL A 67 -4.59 21.97 -1.56
N LEU A 68 -3.33 21.75 -1.23
CA LEU A 68 -2.93 20.72 -0.26
C LEU A 68 -3.54 20.98 1.12
N TYR A 69 -3.48 22.20 1.60
CA TYR A 69 -4.10 22.57 2.87
C TYR A 69 -5.62 22.35 2.89
N ARG A 70 -6.29 22.64 1.80
CA ARG A 70 -7.75 22.43 1.69
C ARG A 70 -8.15 20.98 1.73
N TYR A 71 -7.32 20.07 1.16
CA TYR A 71 -7.62 18.64 1.13
C TYR A 71 -7.16 17.93 2.42
N PHE A 72 -6.03 18.30 2.99
CA PHE A 72 -5.36 17.49 4.01
C PHE A 72 -4.99 18.24 5.29
N GLY A 73 -5.00 19.56 5.31
CA GLY A 73 -4.68 20.38 6.48
C GLY A 73 -3.18 20.50 6.77
N SER A 74 -2.42 19.42 6.82
CA SER A 74 -0.98 19.44 7.12
C SER A 74 -0.21 18.34 6.38
N LYS A 75 1.13 18.45 6.36
CA LYS A 75 2.00 17.39 5.83
C LYS A 75 1.87 16.11 6.67
N ASP A 76 1.83 16.24 7.98
CA ASP A 76 1.74 15.08 8.87
C ASP A 76 0.42 14.33 8.67
N GLU A 77 -0.65 15.06 8.38
CA GLU A 77 -1.94 14.45 8.03
C GLU A 77 -1.87 13.74 6.67
N ILE A 78 -1.21 14.32 5.66
CA ILE A 78 -0.96 13.65 4.37
C ILE A 78 -0.24 12.31 4.62
N VAL A 79 0.83 12.33 5.40
CA VAL A 79 1.62 11.12 5.71
C VAL A 79 0.78 10.08 6.43
N ARG A 80 0.02 10.48 7.46
CA ARG A 80 -0.87 9.55 8.19
C ARG A 80 -1.91 8.92 7.29
N VAL A 81 -2.56 9.72 6.44
CA VAL A 81 -3.59 9.21 5.51
C VAL A 81 -2.99 8.23 4.52
N ILE A 82 -1.80 8.52 3.97
CA ILE A 82 -1.09 7.60 3.08
C ILE A 82 -0.79 6.27 3.79
N LEU A 83 -0.19 6.33 5.00
CA LEU A 83 0.19 5.14 5.75
C LEU A 83 -1.02 4.33 6.22
N GLN A 84 -2.09 4.99 6.65
CA GLN A 84 -3.32 4.31 7.04
C GLN A 84 -3.95 3.60 5.85
N ARG A 85 -4.04 4.25 4.70
CA ARG A 85 -4.60 3.67 3.49
C ARG A 85 -3.89 2.38 3.05
N ILE A 86 -2.56 2.39 3.04
CA ILE A 86 -1.80 1.18 2.66
C ILE A 86 -1.94 0.08 3.71
N LEU A 87 -2.05 0.42 5.01
CA LEU A 87 -2.36 -0.54 6.08
C LEU A 87 -3.76 -1.13 5.95
N ASP A 88 -4.76 -0.34 5.56
CA ASP A 88 -6.12 -0.83 5.33
C ASP A 88 -6.14 -1.84 4.17
N LEU A 89 -5.49 -1.52 3.04
CA LEU A 89 -5.32 -2.46 1.92
C LEU A 89 -4.56 -3.73 2.34
N TRP A 90 -3.54 -3.60 3.18
CA TRP A 90 -2.82 -4.73 3.76
C TRP A 90 -3.72 -5.58 4.67
N SER A 91 -4.51 -4.95 5.54
CA SER A 91 -5.46 -5.63 6.42
C SER A 91 -6.51 -6.40 5.64
N ASP A 92 -7.07 -5.79 4.58
CA ASP A 92 -8.03 -6.44 3.69
C ASP A 92 -7.40 -7.66 3.00
N LEU A 93 -6.16 -7.54 2.54
CA LEU A 93 -5.42 -8.66 1.99
C LEU A 93 -5.23 -9.78 3.02
N GLN A 94 -4.85 -9.44 4.25
CA GLN A 94 -4.64 -10.41 5.33
C GLN A 94 -5.93 -11.09 5.81
N SER A 95 -7.09 -10.45 5.67
CA SER A 95 -8.40 -11.00 6.03
C SER A 95 -8.86 -12.11 5.10
N LYS A 96 -8.33 -12.17 3.88
CA LYS A 96 -8.67 -13.20 2.89
C LYS A 96 -8.23 -14.58 3.37
N ARG A 97 -8.96 -15.61 2.90
CA ARG A 97 -8.62 -17.00 3.20
C ARG A 97 -7.20 -17.33 2.72
N TRP A 98 -6.41 -17.93 3.60
CA TRP A 98 -5.10 -18.47 3.24
C TRP A 98 -5.20 -19.55 2.14
N ARG A 99 -4.49 -19.36 1.03
CA ARG A 99 -4.46 -20.23 -0.14
C ARG A 99 -3.09 -20.87 -0.40
N GLY A 100 -2.20 -20.76 0.57
CA GLY A 100 -0.81 -21.19 0.43
C GLY A 100 0.17 -20.03 0.25
N LEU A 101 1.45 -20.31 0.50
CA LEU A 101 2.50 -19.29 0.53
C LEU A 101 2.65 -18.58 -0.83
N SER A 102 2.69 -19.35 -1.92
CA SER A 102 2.86 -18.81 -3.27
C SER A 102 1.75 -17.83 -3.64
N HIS A 103 0.48 -18.24 -3.42
CA HIS A 103 -0.65 -17.37 -3.75
C HIS A 103 -0.63 -16.08 -2.94
N ASN A 104 -0.36 -16.17 -1.64
CA ASN A 104 -0.33 -14.98 -0.79
C ASN A 104 0.85 -14.05 -1.13
N LEU A 105 2.01 -14.57 -1.51
CA LEU A 105 3.13 -13.75 -1.98
C LEU A 105 2.79 -13.02 -3.28
N HIS A 106 2.09 -13.66 -4.22
CA HIS A 106 1.62 -12.98 -5.45
C HIS A 106 0.71 -11.79 -5.12
N GLU A 107 -0.25 -11.98 -4.22
CA GLU A 107 -1.15 -10.89 -3.81
C GLU A 107 -0.40 -9.76 -3.09
N VAL A 108 0.59 -10.09 -2.26
CA VAL A 108 1.44 -9.09 -1.58
C VAL A 108 2.27 -8.29 -2.57
N ILE A 109 2.94 -8.95 -3.52
CA ILE A 109 3.72 -8.24 -4.56
C ILE A 109 2.81 -7.40 -5.45
N ALA A 110 1.65 -7.91 -5.83
CA ALA A 110 0.68 -7.14 -6.61
C ALA A 110 0.20 -5.88 -5.86
N LEU A 111 -0.08 -5.99 -4.56
CA LEU A 111 -0.40 -4.85 -3.70
C LEU A 111 0.74 -3.84 -3.66
N ALA A 112 1.97 -4.31 -3.40
CA ALA A 112 3.15 -3.46 -3.30
C ALA A 112 3.49 -2.78 -4.64
N ARG A 113 3.36 -3.46 -5.77
CA ARG A 113 3.54 -2.89 -7.12
C ARG A 113 2.49 -1.84 -7.45
N ALA A 114 1.22 -2.11 -7.13
CA ALA A 114 0.12 -1.17 -7.39
C ALA A 114 0.19 0.10 -6.52
N ASN A 115 0.89 0.05 -5.38
CA ASN A 115 1.02 1.14 -4.42
C ASN A 115 2.48 1.31 -3.97
N GLN A 116 3.40 1.36 -4.94
CA GLN A 116 4.84 1.23 -4.66
C GLN A 116 5.36 2.27 -3.66
N SER A 117 5.09 3.55 -3.88
CA SER A 117 5.60 4.61 -3.01
C SER A 117 4.97 4.57 -1.62
N GLU A 118 3.67 4.29 -1.53
CA GLU A 118 2.96 4.12 -0.26
C GLU A 118 3.50 2.92 0.52
N PHE A 119 3.74 1.80 -0.17
CA PHE A 119 4.30 0.60 0.44
C PHE A 119 5.73 0.83 0.96
N LEU A 120 6.59 1.49 0.18
CA LEU A 120 7.96 1.81 0.59
C LEU A 120 7.99 2.84 1.74
N LEU A 121 7.07 3.81 1.76
CA LEU A 121 6.90 4.70 2.90
C LEU A 121 6.55 3.93 4.17
N LEU A 122 5.62 2.97 4.08
CA LEU A 122 5.22 2.13 5.21
C LEU A 122 6.34 1.20 5.66
N ALA A 123 6.90 0.41 4.74
CA ALA A 123 7.78 -0.69 5.10
C ALA A 123 9.23 -0.23 5.42
N ARG A 124 9.71 0.86 4.80
CA ARG A 124 11.09 1.33 4.95
C ARG A 124 11.18 2.62 5.77
N HIS A 125 10.44 3.66 5.38
CA HIS A 125 10.61 4.98 6.01
C HIS A 125 9.97 5.05 7.40
N SER A 126 8.85 4.36 7.61
CA SER A 126 8.19 4.36 8.93
C SER A 126 8.99 3.59 9.98
N ALA A 127 9.76 2.55 9.60
CA ALA A 127 10.58 1.79 10.53
C ALA A 127 11.66 2.64 11.22
N ALA A 128 12.22 3.63 10.49
CA ALA A 128 13.29 4.50 10.97
C ALA A 128 12.79 5.78 11.68
N ASP A 129 11.50 6.11 11.58
CA ASP A 129 10.92 7.34 12.14
C ASP A 129 10.10 7.03 13.39
N PRO A 130 10.47 7.55 14.60
CA PRO A 130 9.76 7.23 15.84
C PRO A 130 8.26 7.59 15.82
N GLU A 131 7.86 8.66 15.12
CA GLU A 131 6.45 9.08 15.04
C GLU A 131 5.64 8.21 14.09
N LEU A 132 6.30 7.60 13.10
CA LEU A 132 5.66 6.74 12.10
C LEU A 132 5.82 5.25 12.40
N ARG A 133 6.72 4.90 13.33
CA ARG A 133 7.01 3.52 13.75
C ARG A 133 5.76 2.69 14.07
N PRO A 134 4.70 3.20 14.73
CA PRO A 134 3.49 2.42 14.98
C PRO A 134 2.83 1.85 13.73
N PHE A 135 2.93 2.54 12.58
CA PHE A 135 2.43 2.02 11.30
C PHE A 135 3.25 0.83 10.81
N PHE A 136 4.58 0.91 10.89
CA PHE A 136 5.47 -0.22 10.57
C PHE A 136 5.22 -1.40 11.50
N GLU A 137 5.08 -1.16 12.81
CA GLU A 137 4.81 -2.20 13.81
C GLU A 137 3.49 -2.92 13.55
N SER A 138 2.47 -2.22 13.05
CA SER A 138 1.20 -2.83 12.63
C SER A 138 1.38 -3.78 11.45
N LEU A 139 2.16 -3.39 10.43
CA LEU A 139 2.53 -4.26 9.31
C LEU A 139 3.30 -5.48 9.81
N HIS A 140 4.40 -5.26 10.54
CA HIS A 140 5.31 -6.29 11.00
C HIS A 140 4.62 -7.30 11.92
N SER A 141 3.89 -6.83 12.93
CA SER A 141 3.19 -7.69 13.89
C SER A 141 2.10 -8.54 13.25
N SER A 142 1.46 -8.07 12.19
CA SER A 142 0.49 -8.86 11.43
C SER A 142 1.13 -10.09 10.76
N ILE A 143 2.33 -9.93 10.20
CA ILE A 143 3.10 -11.02 9.60
C ILE A 143 3.58 -11.99 10.68
N VAL A 144 4.14 -11.46 11.78
CA VAL A 144 4.58 -12.26 12.94
C VAL A 144 3.43 -13.11 13.47
N SER A 145 2.27 -12.50 13.74
CA SER A 145 1.10 -13.22 14.27
C SER A 145 0.62 -14.33 13.34
N LYS A 146 0.62 -14.10 12.03
CA LYS A 146 0.21 -15.10 11.04
C LYS A 146 1.22 -16.24 10.96
N THR A 147 2.50 -15.92 10.99
CA THR A 147 3.58 -16.92 11.00
C THR A 147 3.58 -17.73 12.29
N ASP A 148 3.42 -17.09 13.44
CA ASP A 148 3.36 -17.77 14.74
C ASP A 148 2.24 -18.82 14.79
N LYS A 149 1.03 -18.46 14.36
CA LYS A 149 -0.08 -19.40 14.24
C LYS A 149 0.21 -20.55 13.29
N LEU A 150 0.84 -20.28 12.13
CA LEU A 150 1.23 -21.32 11.19
C LEU A 150 2.23 -22.29 11.80
N LEU A 151 3.25 -21.80 12.47
CA LEU A 151 4.26 -22.63 13.14
C LEU A 151 3.68 -23.44 14.30
N GLU A 152 2.79 -22.85 15.08
CA GLU A 152 2.10 -23.52 16.18
C GLU A 152 1.31 -24.75 15.73
N ILE A 153 0.58 -24.64 14.62
CA ILE A 153 -0.24 -25.74 14.10
C ILE A 153 0.56 -26.76 13.28
N SER A 154 1.76 -26.36 12.79
CA SER A 154 2.54 -27.18 11.84
C SER A 154 3.65 -27.98 12.51
N SER A 155 4.10 -27.64 13.71
CA SER A 155 5.19 -28.32 14.39
C SER A 155 4.87 -28.59 15.88
N PRO A 156 4.85 -29.86 16.30
CA PRO A 156 4.68 -30.23 17.71
C PRO A 156 5.79 -29.65 18.61
N SER A 157 7.03 -29.61 18.16
CA SER A 157 8.16 -29.04 18.92
C SER A 157 8.00 -27.55 19.15
N LEU A 158 7.66 -26.78 18.10
CA LEU A 158 7.45 -25.33 18.21
C LEU A 158 6.14 -24.97 18.93
N LYS A 159 5.17 -25.87 18.97
CA LYS A 159 3.94 -25.67 19.73
C LYS A 159 4.22 -25.54 21.23
N SER A 160 5.17 -26.31 21.76
CA SER A 160 5.57 -26.29 23.17
C SER A 160 6.60 -25.22 23.50
N ASP A 161 7.45 -24.83 22.55
CA ASP A 161 8.47 -23.79 22.74
C ASP A 161 8.04 -22.46 22.16
N THR A 162 7.37 -21.66 22.96
CA THR A 162 6.87 -20.33 22.58
C THR A 162 7.98 -19.36 22.23
N VAL A 163 9.14 -19.42 22.89
CA VAL A 163 10.25 -18.48 22.69
C VAL A 163 10.87 -18.72 21.33
N ILE A 164 11.21 -19.97 21.00
CA ILE A 164 11.80 -20.31 19.69
C ILE A 164 10.76 -20.06 18.58
N ARG A 165 9.49 -20.38 18.78
CA ARG A 165 8.44 -20.09 17.80
C ARG A 165 8.32 -18.60 17.50
N GLN A 166 8.36 -17.75 18.51
CA GLN A 166 8.37 -16.29 18.33
C GLN A 166 9.62 -15.82 17.59
N LEU A 167 10.80 -16.32 17.95
CA LEU A 167 12.05 -15.99 17.24
C LEU A 167 11.95 -16.34 15.74
N CYS A 168 11.47 -17.53 15.42
CA CYS A 168 11.26 -17.94 14.03
C CYS A 168 10.25 -17.02 13.31
N SER A 169 9.16 -16.64 13.98
CA SER A 169 8.15 -15.75 13.41
C SER A 169 8.68 -14.34 13.13
N GLN A 170 9.49 -13.81 14.04
CA GLN A 170 10.19 -12.52 13.85
C GLN A 170 11.17 -12.59 12.68
N ALA A 171 11.96 -13.67 12.60
CA ALA A 171 12.93 -13.88 11.53
C ALA A 171 12.26 -13.95 10.15
N VAL A 172 11.14 -14.66 10.02
CA VAL A 172 10.35 -14.73 8.78
C VAL A 172 9.78 -13.36 8.40
N ALA A 173 9.24 -12.61 9.36
CA ALA A 173 8.69 -11.29 9.10
C ALA A 173 9.77 -10.32 8.57
N GLY A 174 10.91 -10.24 9.24
CA GLY A 174 12.05 -9.43 8.79
C GLY A 174 12.54 -9.84 7.40
N PHE A 175 12.78 -11.15 7.19
CA PHE A 175 13.21 -11.69 5.90
C PHE A 175 12.25 -11.31 4.76
N LEU A 176 10.94 -11.48 4.96
CA LEU A 176 9.95 -11.19 3.92
C LEU A 176 9.85 -9.69 3.63
N ILE A 177 9.81 -8.85 4.65
CA ILE A 177 9.73 -7.40 4.47
C ILE A 177 10.95 -6.89 3.69
N ASP A 178 12.15 -7.25 4.10
CA ASP A 178 13.39 -6.81 3.44
C ASP A 178 13.49 -7.34 2.01
N ALA A 179 13.15 -8.61 1.79
CA ALA A 179 13.16 -9.21 0.46
C ALA A 179 12.15 -8.53 -0.48
N ILE A 180 10.95 -8.22 0.00
CA ILE A 180 9.93 -7.54 -0.80
C ILE A 180 10.36 -6.10 -1.11
N ILE A 181 10.87 -5.34 -0.12
CA ILE A 181 11.40 -3.99 -0.36
C ILE A 181 12.46 -4.02 -1.45
N TRP A 182 13.47 -4.90 -1.30
CA TRP A 182 14.55 -5.00 -2.28
C TRP A 182 14.02 -5.34 -3.67
N TRP A 183 13.07 -6.30 -3.75
CA TRP A 183 12.50 -6.72 -5.03
C TRP A 183 11.67 -5.63 -5.71
N ILE A 184 10.88 -4.89 -4.96
CA ILE A 184 10.09 -3.77 -5.49
C ILE A 184 10.97 -2.66 -6.05
N GLU A 185 12.14 -2.41 -5.43
CA GLU A 185 13.08 -1.37 -5.86
C GLU A 185 13.97 -1.81 -7.04
N ASN A 186 14.33 -3.09 -7.13
CA ASN A 186 15.37 -3.56 -8.05
C ASN A 186 14.89 -4.62 -9.03
N GLY A 187 13.79 -5.30 -8.75
CA GLY A 187 13.25 -6.36 -9.59
C GLY A 187 12.34 -5.86 -10.68
N GLU A 188 12.38 -6.51 -11.84
CA GLU A 188 11.48 -6.23 -12.96
C GLU A 188 10.13 -6.93 -12.77
N ASN A 189 9.02 -6.25 -13.14
CA ASN A 189 7.65 -6.77 -12.94
C ASN A 189 7.39 -8.09 -13.69
N ASN A 190 8.01 -8.28 -14.85
CA ASN A 190 7.91 -9.49 -15.66
C ASN A 190 8.68 -10.68 -15.07
N ARG A 191 9.45 -10.46 -14.00
CA ARG A 191 10.24 -11.49 -13.30
C ARG A 191 9.72 -11.80 -11.89
N ASP A 192 8.53 -11.35 -11.54
CA ASP A 192 7.96 -11.60 -10.20
C ASP A 192 7.84 -13.10 -9.88
N ASP A 193 7.65 -13.96 -10.87
CA ASP A 193 7.65 -15.43 -10.70
C ASP A 193 8.99 -15.97 -10.17
N GLU A 194 10.12 -15.36 -10.56
CA GLU A 194 11.44 -15.74 -10.04
C GLU A 194 11.56 -15.39 -8.55
N PHE A 195 11.05 -14.23 -8.14
CA PHE A 195 10.98 -13.86 -6.74
C PHE A 195 10.13 -14.84 -5.93
N PHE A 196 8.97 -15.25 -6.45
CA PHE A 196 8.11 -16.20 -5.74
C PHE A 196 8.79 -17.56 -5.58
N GLN A 197 9.46 -18.06 -6.60
CA GLN A 197 10.20 -19.31 -6.54
C GLN A 197 11.35 -19.22 -5.52
N TRP A 198 12.11 -18.12 -5.55
CA TRP A 198 13.20 -17.87 -4.61
C TRP A 198 12.69 -17.76 -3.17
N ALA A 199 11.69 -16.94 -2.89
CA ALA A 199 11.14 -16.74 -1.56
C ALA A 199 10.54 -18.03 -0.99
N ARG A 200 9.80 -18.77 -1.83
CA ARG A 200 9.24 -20.09 -1.45
C ARG A 200 10.33 -21.09 -1.10
N GLN A 201 11.39 -21.18 -1.91
CA GLN A 201 12.49 -22.12 -1.67
C GLN A 201 13.27 -21.75 -0.41
N SER A 202 13.52 -20.48 -0.18
CA SER A 202 14.18 -19.97 1.03
C SER A 202 13.38 -20.31 2.29
N LEU A 203 12.09 -19.97 2.31
CA LEU A 203 11.22 -20.29 3.45
C LEU A 203 11.07 -21.80 3.66
N LYS A 204 10.98 -22.59 2.58
CA LYS A 204 10.93 -24.06 2.68
C LYS A 204 12.20 -24.62 3.35
N THR A 205 13.35 -24.06 3.03
CA THR A 205 14.63 -24.47 3.63
C THR A 205 14.67 -24.10 5.11
N LEU A 206 14.33 -22.84 5.46
CA LEU A 206 14.24 -22.40 6.84
C LEU A 206 13.30 -23.27 7.67
N TYR A 207 12.10 -23.49 7.18
CA TYR A 207 11.10 -24.31 7.90
C TYR A 207 11.51 -25.76 8.05
N ARG A 208 12.19 -26.34 7.07
CA ARG A 208 12.71 -27.72 7.19
C ARG A 208 13.73 -27.84 8.32
N GLU A 209 14.61 -26.86 8.45
CA GLU A 209 15.63 -26.87 9.52
C GLU A 209 15.05 -26.52 10.91
N TRP A 210 14.04 -25.63 10.96
CA TRP A 210 13.41 -25.26 12.22
C TRP A 210 12.32 -26.23 12.71
N MET A 211 11.74 -27.01 11.79
CA MET A 211 10.65 -27.94 12.07
C MET A 211 10.91 -29.33 11.48
N PRO A 212 11.94 -30.05 11.95
CA PRO A 212 12.29 -31.36 11.39
C PRO A 212 11.18 -32.41 11.61
N ASP A 213 10.35 -32.24 12.63
CA ASP A 213 9.20 -33.06 12.99
C ASP A 213 7.89 -32.68 12.28
N SER A 214 7.91 -31.62 11.46
CA SER A 214 6.71 -31.12 10.79
C SER A 214 6.32 -31.96 9.58
N SER A 215 5.02 -32.26 9.50
CA SER A 215 4.39 -32.79 8.29
C SER A 215 4.04 -31.70 7.26
N TRP A 216 4.21 -30.42 7.63
CA TRP A 216 3.87 -29.30 6.76
C TRP A 216 4.75 -29.24 5.51
N ARG A 217 4.10 -29.00 4.38
CA ARG A 217 4.75 -28.79 3.08
C ARG A 217 4.24 -27.47 2.50
N PRO A 218 5.10 -26.46 2.24
CA PRO A 218 4.70 -25.23 1.57
C PRO A 218 4.27 -25.53 0.14
N THR A 219 3.00 -25.26 -0.13
CA THR A 219 2.40 -25.32 -1.47
C THR A 219 2.52 -24.00 -2.23
#